data_a36978ea9227b6ec19c52ae79ea05883
#
_entry.id   a36978ea9227b6ec19c52ae79ea05883
#
_cell.length_a   1.000
_cell.length_b   1.000
_cell.length_c   1.000
_cell.angle_alpha   90.00
_cell.angle_beta   90.00
_cell.angle_gamma   90.00
#
_symmetry.space_group_name_H-M   'P 1'
#
loop_
_entity.id
_entity.type
_entity.pdbx_description
1 polymer ?
#
loop_
_entity_poly.entity_id
_entity_poly.type
_entity_poly.pdbx_seq_one_letter_code
_entity_poly.pdbx_strand_id
1 'polypeptide(L)'
;RDEAFVRAECARLNVPLRVFHPADVGVAVPAHPGEDWARKLRYACFDALRAGGIDAVATAHTATDQTETLLFRLARGAGLHGAAGIRPSRPGFCRPLLCLTRAETEQVCTACGQRWVTDETNASDAYARNRLRHAALPALRSVNEAAEENFARFCEKAARADAYFAQ
;
A
#
# COMPACT_ATOMS: atom_id res chain seq x y z
N ARG A 1 -11.28 13.39 -10.97
CA ARG A 1 -10.89 12.46 -12.03
C ARG A 1 -10.87 11.02 -11.50
N ASP A 2 -10.16 10.73 -10.45
CA ASP A 2 -9.97 9.36 -9.94
C ASP A 2 -11.25 8.78 -9.33
N GLU A 3 -12.02 9.59 -8.57
CA GLU A 3 -13.32 9.15 -8.05
C GLU A 3 -14.31 8.78 -9.17
N ALA A 4 -14.39 9.59 -10.23
CA ALA A 4 -15.27 9.32 -11.36
C ALA A 4 -14.88 8.03 -12.08
N PHE A 5 -13.59 7.76 -12.22
CA PHE A 5 -13.07 6.51 -12.77
C PHE A 5 -13.48 5.31 -11.90
N VAL A 6 -13.25 5.38 -10.59
CA VAL A 6 -13.61 4.29 -9.66
C VAL A 6 -15.11 4.03 -9.66
N ARG A 7 -15.94 5.09 -9.67
CA ARG A 7 -17.41 4.95 -9.76
C ARG A 7 -17.83 4.20 -11.04
N ALA A 8 -17.23 4.58 -12.18
CA ALA A 8 -17.54 3.93 -13.46
C ALA A 8 -17.11 2.45 -13.47
N GLU A 9 -15.93 2.13 -12.93
CA GLU A 9 -15.44 0.74 -12.88
C GLU A 9 -16.24 -0.12 -11.90
N CYS A 10 -16.60 0.41 -10.73
CA CYS A 10 -17.46 -0.31 -9.78
C CYS A 10 -18.85 -0.61 -10.38
N ALA A 11 -19.43 0.37 -11.09
CA ALA A 11 -20.70 0.16 -11.80
C ALA A 11 -20.56 -0.90 -12.89
N ARG A 12 -19.50 -0.84 -13.70
CA ARG A 12 -19.22 -1.83 -14.76
C ARG A 12 -19.06 -3.25 -14.23
N LEU A 13 -18.40 -3.39 -13.06
CA LEU A 13 -18.13 -4.67 -12.42
C LEU A 13 -19.27 -5.13 -11.48
N ASN A 14 -20.32 -4.33 -11.34
CA ASN A 14 -21.40 -4.55 -10.39
C ASN A 14 -20.91 -4.73 -8.94
N VAL A 15 -19.91 -3.94 -8.54
CA VAL A 15 -19.33 -3.95 -7.19
C VAL A 15 -19.89 -2.76 -6.41
N PRO A 16 -20.43 -2.97 -5.19
CA PRO A 16 -20.91 -1.89 -4.34
C PRO A 16 -19.78 -0.90 -4.01
N LEU A 17 -20.06 0.40 -4.13
CA LEU A 17 -19.11 1.48 -3.82
C LEU A 17 -19.61 2.31 -2.66
N ARG A 18 -18.74 2.57 -1.69
CA ARG A 18 -18.92 3.60 -0.66
C ARG A 18 -17.85 4.66 -0.81
N VAL A 19 -18.27 5.92 -0.80
CA VAL A 19 -17.38 7.09 -0.83
C VAL A 19 -17.52 7.81 0.49
N PHE A 20 -16.40 8.19 1.08
CA PHE A 20 -16.32 8.94 2.32
C PHE A 20 -15.63 10.28 2.07
N HIS A 21 -16.17 11.32 2.64
CA HIS A 21 -15.50 12.60 2.75
C HIS A 21 -14.93 12.77 4.18
N PRO A 22 -13.95 13.66 4.40
CA PRO A 22 -13.35 13.86 5.73
C PRO A 22 -14.39 14.14 6.84
N ALA A 23 -15.44 14.89 6.52
CA ALA A 23 -16.51 15.20 7.46
C ALA A 23 -17.30 13.94 7.91
N ASP A 24 -17.48 12.95 7.02
CA ASP A 24 -18.26 11.74 7.31
C ASP A 24 -17.60 10.87 8.40
N VAL A 25 -16.29 11.02 8.57
CA VAL A 25 -15.48 10.26 9.52
C VAL A 25 -14.81 11.14 10.59
N GLY A 26 -15.25 12.38 10.71
CA GLY A 26 -14.81 13.32 11.75
C GLY A 26 -13.32 13.72 11.65
N VAL A 27 -12.73 13.68 10.45
CA VAL A 27 -11.33 14.05 10.22
C VAL A 27 -11.26 15.47 9.69
N ALA A 28 -10.69 16.39 10.48
CA ALA A 28 -10.48 17.79 10.06
C ALA A 28 -9.47 17.86 8.89
N VAL A 29 -9.75 18.72 7.93
CA VAL A 29 -8.84 18.99 6.80
C VAL A 29 -7.86 20.09 7.21
N PRO A 30 -6.53 19.82 7.27
CA PRO A 30 -5.55 20.85 7.59
C PRO A 30 -5.31 21.78 6.39
N ALA A 31 -4.71 22.94 6.63
CA ALA A 31 -4.38 23.90 5.58
C ALA A 31 -3.45 23.28 4.49
N HIS A 32 -2.57 22.37 4.89
CA HIS A 32 -1.67 21.64 4.00
C HIS A 32 -1.79 20.12 4.24
N PRO A 33 -2.71 19.44 3.51
CA PRO A 33 -2.88 17.98 3.65
C PRO A 33 -1.64 17.24 3.14
N GLY A 34 -1.00 16.48 4.01
CA GLY A 34 0.16 15.65 3.68
C GLY A 34 -0.15 14.15 3.70
N GLU A 35 0.88 13.32 3.47
CA GLU A 35 0.76 11.85 3.44
C GLU A 35 0.20 11.29 4.76
N ASP A 36 0.64 11.81 5.90
CA ASP A 36 0.18 11.36 7.22
C ASP A 36 -1.30 11.65 7.44
N TRP A 37 -1.78 12.83 6.99
CA TRP A 37 -3.20 13.17 7.04
C TRP A 37 -4.02 12.24 6.13
N ALA A 38 -3.59 12.04 4.90
CA ALA A 38 -4.26 11.15 3.95
C ALA A 38 -4.32 9.69 4.48
N ARG A 39 -3.25 9.26 5.14
CA ARG A 39 -3.22 7.97 5.82
C ARG A 39 -4.23 7.93 6.98
N LYS A 40 -4.27 8.94 7.85
CA LYS A 40 -5.21 9.03 8.97
C LYS A 40 -6.66 9.00 8.48
N LEU A 41 -6.99 9.78 7.46
CA LEU A 41 -8.31 9.78 6.83
C LEU A 41 -8.69 8.39 6.31
N ARG A 42 -7.79 7.73 5.58
CA ARG A 42 -8.02 6.38 5.05
C ARG A 42 -8.34 5.37 6.15
N TYR A 43 -7.60 5.40 7.26
CA TYR A 43 -7.87 4.49 8.37
C TYR A 43 -9.18 4.81 9.10
N ALA A 44 -9.55 6.08 9.25
CA ALA A 44 -10.85 6.47 9.80
C ALA A 44 -12.02 5.94 8.93
N CYS A 45 -11.87 6.00 7.59
CA CYS A 45 -12.85 5.37 6.69
C CYS A 45 -12.94 3.85 6.87
N PHE A 46 -11.80 3.17 7.04
CA PHE A 46 -11.78 1.72 7.29
C PHE A 46 -12.42 1.37 8.63
N ASP A 47 -12.19 2.15 9.67
CA ASP A 47 -12.80 1.94 10.98
C ASP A 47 -14.32 2.16 10.94
N ALA A 48 -14.79 3.16 10.20
CA ALA A 48 -16.22 3.39 9.95
C ALA A 48 -16.88 2.21 9.20
N LEU A 49 -16.20 1.65 8.19
CA LEU A 49 -16.68 0.45 7.49
C LEU A 49 -16.79 -0.75 8.42
N ARG A 50 -15.78 -0.98 9.28
CA ARG A 50 -15.79 -2.09 10.24
C ARG A 50 -16.84 -1.92 11.31
N ALA A 51 -17.05 -0.72 11.81
CA ALA A 51 -18.16 -0.41 12.73
C ALA A 51 -19.53 -0.66 12.07
N GLY A 52 -19.63 -0.55 10.74
CA GLY A 52 -20.80 -0.87 9.94
C GLY A 52 -20.96 -2.35 9.59
N GLY A 53 -20.17 -3.27 10.19
CA GLY A 53 -20.31 -4.73 10.01
C GLY A 53 -19.41 -5.36 8.96
N ILE A 54 -18.37 -4.65 8.48
CA ILE A 54 -17.35 -5.24 7.59
C ILE A 54 -16.32 -5.97 8.46
N ASP A 55 -16.16 -7.27 8.28
CA ASP A 55 -15.24 -8.11 9.05
C ASP A 55 -13.77 -7.81 8.77
N ALA A 56 -13.42 -7.59 7.49
CA ALA A 56 -12.05 -7.33 7.08
C ALA A 56 -11.97 -6.37 5.89
N VAL A 57 -10.91 -5.57 5.89
CA VAL A 57 -10.54 -4.65 4.80
C VAL A 57 -9.33 -5.21 4.05
N ALA A 58 -9.49 -5.48 2.76
CA ALA A 58 -8.38 -5.81 1.88
C ALA A 58 -7.75 -4.53 1.35
N THR A 59 -6.42 -4.41 1.45
CA THR A 59 -5.67 -3.28 0.87
C THR A 59 -4.72 -3.78 -0.21
N ALA A 60 -4.59 -3.02 -1.29
CA ALA A 60 -3.84 -3.38 -2.48
C ALA A 60 -2.32 -3.06 -2.37
N HIS A 61 -1.70 -3.32 -1.21
CA HIS A 61 -0.25 -3.23 -1.08
C HIS A 61 0.43 -4.37 -1.84
N THR A 62 1.51 -4.04 -2.55
CA THR A 62 2.29 -4.94 -3.39
C THR A 62 3.67 -5.25 -2.80
N ALA A 63 4.44 -6.16 -3.41
CA ALA A 63 5.84 -6.39 -3.07
C ALA A 63 6.70 -5.13 -3.30
N THR A 64 6.33 -4.29 -4.27
CA THR A 64 6.95 -2.98 -4.47
C THR A 64 6.76 -2.08 -3.25
N ASP A 65 5.52 -1.98 -2.72
CA ASP A 65 5.26 -1.22 -1.48
C ASP A 65 5.98 -1.81 -0.27
N GLN A 66 6.13 -3.12 -0.21
CA GLN A 66 6.91 -3.82 0.82
C GLN A 66 8.36 -3.37 0.79
N THR A 67 8.97 -3.38 -0.41
CA THR A 67 10.36 -2.95 -0.61
C THR A 67 10.56 -1.49 -0.24
N GLU A 68 9.69 -0.59 -0.71
CA GLU A 68 9.72 0.83 -0.34
C GLU A 68 9.63 1.02 1.18
N THR A 69 8.74 0.28 1.84
CA THR A 69 8.55 0.36 3.29
C THR A 69 9.78 -0.16 4.05
N LEU A 70 10.36 -1.27 3.60
CA LEU A 70 11.58 -1.81 4.19
C LEU A 70 12.73 -0.82 4.10
N LEU A 71 13.03 -0.34 2.88
CA LEU A 71 14.11 0.61 2.64
C LEU A 71 13.94 1.91 3.43
N PHE A 72 12.72 2.45 3.44
CA PHE A 72 12.39 3.64 4.22
C PHE A 72 12.64 3.46 5.71
N ARG A 73 12.25 2.31 6.27
CA ARG A 73 12.43 2.01 7.69
C ARG A 73 13.89 1.74 8.03
N LEU A 74 14.62 0.99 7.21
CA LEU A 74 16.06 0.73 7.40
C LEU A 74 16.86 2.04 7.34
N ALA A 75 16.58 2.93 6.40
CA ALA A 75 17.20 4.24 6.31
C ALA A 75 16.97 5.12 7.56
N ARG A 76 15.95 4.80 8.36
CA ARG A 76 15.65 5.46 9.65
C ARG A 76 16.13 4.70 10.88
N GLY A 77 16.95 3.66 10.71
CA GLY A 77 17.52 2.89 11.80
C GLY A 77 16.57 1.88 12.42
N ALA A 78 15.57 1.39 11.68
CA ALA A 78 14.66 0.40 12.21
C ALA A 78 15.36 -0.94 12.49
N GLY A 79 15.09 -1.53 13.66
CA GLY A 79 15.49 -2.88 14.03
C GLY A 79 14.59 -3.95 13.40
N LEU A 80 14.64 -5.18 13.94
CA LEU A 80 13.97 -6.37 13.41
C LEU A 80 12.46 -6.18 13.22
N HIS A 81 11.78 -5.57 14.19
CA HIS A 81 10.35 -5.26 14.11
C HIS A 81 10.02 -4.37 12.89
N GLY A 82 10.82 -3.34 12.66
CA GLY A 82 10.66 -2.47 11.48
C GLY A 82 10.98 -3.19 10.17
N ALA A 83 11.99 -4.05 10.16
CA ALA A 83 12.40 -4.85 9.02
C ALA A 83 11.35 -5.88 8.58
N ALA A 84 10.44 -6.26 9.48
CA ALA A 84 9.27 -7.09 9.14
C ALA A 84 8.30 -6.43 8.12
N GLY A 85 8.47 -5.16 7.84
CA GLY A 85 7.74 -4.45 6.77
C GLY A 85 6.23 -4.41 6.98
N ILE A 86 5.51 -4.59 5.89
CA ILE A 86 4.04 -4.65 5.85
C ILE A 86 3.62 -6.09 6.14
N ARG A 87 2.82 -6.33 7.19
CA ARG A 87 2.31 -7.67 7.50
C ARG A 87 1.24 -8.09 6.48
N PRO A 88 1.23 -9.36 6.00
CA PRO A 88 0.19 -9.86 5.08
C PRO A 88 -1.22 -9.74 5.66
N SER A 89 -1.36 -9.96 6.96
CA SER A 89 -2.61 -9.82 7.70
C SER A 89 -2.38 -9.23 9.09
N ARG A 90 -3.43 -8.63 9.62
CA ARG A 90 -3.58 -8.22 11.02
C ARG A 90 -5.08 -8.19 11.34
N PRO A 91 -5.51 -8.16 12.61
CA PRO A 91 -6.94 -8.13 12.95
C PRO A 91 -7.72 -7.09 12.14
N GLY A 92 -8.70 -7.56 11.34
CA GLY A 92 -9.54 -6.74 10.48
C GLY A 92 -8.90 -6.24 9.17
N PHE A 93 -7.71 -6.71 8.81
CA PHE A 93 -7.03 -6.29 7.56
C PHE A 93 -6.30 -7.45 6.88
N CYS A 94 -6.32 -7.48 5.54
CA CYS A 94 -5.50 -8.37 4.72
C CYS A 94 -4.88 -7.63 3.53
N ARG A 95 -3.84 -8.21 2.94
CA ARG A 95 -3.09 -7.65 1.81
C ARG A 95 -2.82 -8.74 0.79
N PRO A 96 -3.83 -9.10 0.00
CA PRO A 96 -3.74 -10.25 -0.91
C PRO A 96 -2.73 -10.06 -2.04
N LEU A 97 -2.41 -8.80 -2.42
CA LEU A 97 -1.46 -8.51 -3.50
C LEU A 97 -0.01 -8.35 -3.02
N LEU A 98 0.29 -8.60 -1.75
CA LEU A 98 1.64 -8.41 -1.21
C LEU A 98 2.68 -9.38 -1.81
N CYS A 99 2.24 -10.46 -2.45
CA CYS A 99 3.06 -11.42 -3.17
C CYS A 99 3.38 -11.01 -4.62
N LEU A 100 2.76 -9.95 -5.15
CA LEU A 100 2.95 -9.46 -6.52
C LEU A 100 3.67 -8.12 -6.51
N THR A 101 4.54 -7.91 -7.49
CA THR A 101 5.11 -6.61 -7.79
C THR A 101 4.05 -5.70 -8.45
N ARG A 102 4.29 -4.39 -8.48
CA ARG A 102 3.44 -3.46 -9.21
C ARG A 102 3.39 -3.80 -10.71
N ALA A 103 4.52 -4.16 -11.29
CA ALA A 103 4.59 -4.55 -12.71
C ALA A 103 3.71 -5.76 -13.02
N GLU A 104 3.72 -6.78 -12.16
CA GLU A 104 2.85 -7.94 -12.32
C GLU A 104 1.37 -7.59 -12.18
N THR A 105 0.99 -6.69 -11.24
CA THR A 105 -0.40 -6.23 -11.15
C THR A 105 -0.85 -5.48 -12.39
N GLU A 106 0.01 -4.67 -12.99
CA GLU A 106 -0.27 -3.97 -14.27
C GLU A 106 -0.39 -4.97 -15.44
N GLN A 107 0.42 -6.03 -15.47
CA GLN A 107 0.30 -7.12 -16.45
C GLN A 107 -1.05 -7.85 -16.32
N VAL A 108 -1.48 -8.18 -15.10
CA VAL A 108 -2.80 -8.78 -14.85
C VAL A 108 -3.92 -7.86 -15.35
N CYS A 109 -3.86 -6.57 -15.03
CA CYS A 109 -4.83 -5.59 -15.52
C CYS A 109 -4.88 -5.56 -17.04
N THR A 110 -3.71 -5.55 -17.69
CA THR A 110 -3.62 -5.59 -19.16
C THR A 110 -4.24 -6.85 -19.73
N ALA A 111 -3.91 -8.03 -19.19
CA ALA A 111 -4.42 -9.32 -19.63
C ALA A 111 -5.94 -9.44 -19.48
N CYS A 112 -6.51 -8.81 -18.45
CA CYS A 112 -7.96 -8.78 -18.20
C CYS A 112 -8.68 -7.63 -18.91
N GLY A 113 -7.99 -6.79 -19.68
CA GLY A 113 -8.57 -5.59 -20.29
C GLY A 113 -9.03 -4.54 -19.26
N GLN A 114 -8.52 -4.60 -18.04
CA GLN A 114 -8.84 -3.67 -16.96
C GLN A 114 -8.02 -2.40 -17.11
N ARG A 115 -8.70 -1.27 -17.23
CA ARG A 115 -8.05 0.05 -17.23
C ARG A 115 -7.67 0.44 -15.80
N TRP A 116 -6.63 1.28 -15.67
CA TRP A 116 -6.25 1.91 -14.41
C TRP A 116 -5.88 3.37 -14.61
N VAL A 117 -5.80 4.11 -13.52
CA VAL A 117 -5.38 5.52 -13.51
C VAL A 117 -4.07 5.61 -12.75
N THR A 118 -3.12 6.35 -13.31
CA THR A 118 -1.89 6.70 -12.59
C THR A 118 -2.11 8.04 -11.88
N ASP A 119 -1.90 8.04 -10.57
CA ASP A 119 -1.96 9.26 -9.76
C ASP A 119 -0.77 10.17 -10.12
N GLU A 120 -1.06 11.41 -10.49
CA GLU A 120 -0.07 12.41 -10.90
C GLU A 120 0.92 12.75 -9.77
N THR A 121 0.52 12.60 -8.51
CA THR A 121 1.42 12.82 -7.37
C THR A 121 2.55 11.79 -7.29
N ASN A 122 2.41 10.64 -7.96
CA ASN A 122 3.47 9.63 -8.06
C ASN A 122 4.69 10.11 -8.86
N ALA A 123 4.55 11.12 -9.71
CA ALA A 123 5.66 11.67 -10.49
C ALA A 123 6.55 12.65 -9.69
N SER A 124 6.10 13.09 -8.51
CA SER A 124 6.82 14.07 -7.70
C SER A 124 7.81 13.42 -6.73
N ASP A 125 9.07 13.82 -6.78
CA ASP A 125 10.11 13.39 -5.82
C ASP A 125 10.07 14.13 -4.48
N ALA A 126 9.04 14.95 -4.24
CA ALA A 126 8.83 15.63 -2.95
C ALA A 126 8.69 14.62 -1.79
N TYR A 127 8.11 13.47 -2.06
CA TYR A 127 7.89 12.42 -1.07
C TYR A 127 9.04 11.39 -1.05
N ALA A 128 9.49 11.03 0.15
CA ALA A 128 10.60 10.08 0.33
C ALA A 128 10.33 8.72 -0.35
N ARG A 129 9.09 8.25 -0.36
CA ARG A 129 8.71 7.01 -1.05
C ARG A 129 8.86 7.10 -2.56
N ASN A 130 8.48 8.22 -3.16
CA ASN A 130 8.66 8.41 -4.59
C ASN A 130 10.15 8.42 -4.97
N ARG A 131 11.02 9.05 -4.14
CA ARG A 131 12.48 8.98 -4.34
C ARG A 131 13.02 7.54 -4.27
N LEU A 132 12.53 6.72 -3.34
CA LEU A 132 12.90 5.30 -3.29
C LEU A 132 12.45 4.57 -4.55
N ARG A 133 11.23 4.81 -5.00
CA ARG A 133 10.65 4.21 -6.21
C ARG A 133 11.40 4.59 -7.47
N HIS A 134 11.78 5.87 -7.62
CA HIS A 134 12.37 6.37 -8.85
C HIS A 134 13.91 6.19 -8.90
N ALA A 135 14.59 6.15 -7.77
CA ALA A 135 16.05 6.04 -7.72
C ALA A 135 16.52 4.69 -7.16
N ALA A 136 16.06 4.28 -5.98
CA ALA A 136 16.59 3.10 -5.32
C ALA A 136 16.13 1.79 -5.97
N LEU A 137 14.84 1.65 -6.28
CA LEU A 137 14.31 0.42 -6.89
C LEU A 137 14.94 0.10 -8.25
N PRO A 138 15.08 1.04 -9.20
CA PRO A 138 15.78 0.76 -10.46
C PRO A 138 17.23 0.32 -10.26
N ALA A 139 17.95 0.96 -9.34
CA ALA A 139 19.32 0.58 -9.01
C ALA A 139 19.40 -0.85 -8.42
N LEU A 140 18.48 -1.21 -7.55
CA LEU A 140 18.42 -2.57 -6.98
C LEU A 140 18.06 -3.63 -8.02
N ARG A 141 17.11 -3.33 -8.92
CA ARG A 141 16.76 -4.22 -10.04
C ARG A 141 17.93 -4.43 -11.01
N SER A 142 18.80 -3.43 -11.21
CA SER A 142 19.99 -3.59 -12.05
C SER A 142 21.03 -4.54 -11.44
N VAL A 143 20.99 -4.72 -10.11
CA VAL A 143 21.83 -5.71 -9.41
C VAL A 143 21.18 -7.10 -9.47
N ASN A 144 19.87 -7.17 -9.30
CA ASN A 144 19.10 -8.41 -9.36
C ASN A 144 17.65 -8.11 -9.72
N GLU A 145 17.16 -8.66 -10.83
CA GLU A 145 15.80 -8.47 -11.31
C GLU A 145 14.74 -8.89 -10.27
N ALA A 146 15.03 -9.94 -9.49
CA ALA A 146 14.16 -10.43 -8.40
C ALA A 146 14.38 -9.69 -7.06
N ALA A 147 14.89 -8.47 -7.07
CA ALA A 147 15.19 -7.73 -5.83
C ALA A 147 13.96 -7.55 -4.94
N GLU A 148 12.80 -7.21 -5.53
CA GLU A 148 11.57 -6.95 -4.77
C GLU A 148 11.04 -8.22 -4.09
N GLU A 149 11.06 -9.37 -4.78
CA GLU A 149 10.68 -10.66 -4.23
C GLU A 149 11.66 -11.10 -3.12
N ASN A 150 12.96 -10.83 -3.32
CA ASN A 150 13.98 -11.11 -2.30
C ASN A 150 13.75 -10.29 -1.04
N PHE A 151 13.40 -9.01 -1.17
CA PHE A 151 13.07 -8.15 -0.04
C PHE A 151 11.74 -8.54 0.62
N ALA A 152 10.73 -8.93 -0.14
CA ALA A 152 9.49 -9.47 0.42
C ALA A 152 9.77 -10.72 1.27
N ARG A 153 10.55 -11.67 0.75
CA ARG A 153 10.99 -12.87 1.51
C ARG A 153 11.83 -12.53 2.74
N PHE A 154 12.68 -11.52 2.66
CA PHE A 154 13.42 -11.04 3.83
C PHE A 154 12.47 -10.50 4.90
N CYS A 155 11.47 -9.69 4.53
CA CYS A 155 10.47 -9.16 5.47
C CYS A 155 9.68 -10.29 6.15
N GLU A 156 9.34 -11.36 5.44
CA GLU A 156 8.69 -12.55 6.02
C GLU A 156 9.56 -13.23 7.08
N LYS A 157 10.85 -13.43 6.77
CA LYS A 157 11.80 -14.00 7.73
C LYS A 157 11.98 -13.12 8.94
N ALA A 158 12.13 -11.81 8.74
CA ALA A 158 12.20 -10.84 9.82
C ALA A 158 10.92 -10.84 10.68
N ALA A 159 9.76 -10.98 10.05
CA ALA A 159 8.48 -11.08 10.74
C ALA A 159 8.37 -12.33 11.65
N ARG A 160 8.87 -13.48 11.16
CA ARG A 160 8.90 -14.73 11.95
C ARG A 160 9.87 -14.62 13.12
N ALA A 161 11.05 -14.07 12.88
CA ALA A 161 12.04 -13.87 13.94
C ALA A 161 11.53 -12.87 15.01
N ASP A 162 10.95 -11.74 14.60
CA ASP A 162 10.33 -10.76 15.49
C ASP A 162 9.25 -11.40 16.38
N ALA A 163 8.38 -12.24 15.79
CA ALA A 163 7.35 -12.96 16.54
C ALA A 163 7.93 -14.00 17.52
N TYR A 164 9.04 -14.62 17.21
CA TYR A 164 9.74 -15.55 18.10
C TYR A 164 10.31 -14.82 19.32
N PHE A 165 10.96 -13.67 19.14
CA PHE A 165 11.53 -12.90 20.25
C PHE A 165 10.48 -12.12 21.08
N ALA A 166 9.25 -12.02 20.61
CA ALA A 166 8.16 -11.35 21.34
C ALA A 166 7.36 -12.29 22.27
N GLN A 167 7.72 -13.58 22.32
CA GLN A 167 7.15 -14.59 23.22
C GLN A 167 7.85 -14.56 24.57
#